data_e196511656a9b18d77ac489705da847f
#
_entry.id   e196511656a9b18d77ac489705da847f
#
_cell.length_a   1.000
_cell.length_b   1.000
_cell.length_c   1.000
_cell.angle_alpha   90.00
_cell.angle_beta   90.00
_cell.angle_gamma   90.00
#
_symmetry.space_group_name_H-M   'P 1'
#
loop_
_entity.id
_entity.type
_entity.pdbx_description
1 polymer ?
#
loop_
_entity_poly.entity_id
_entity_poly.type
_entity_poly.pdbx_seq_one_letter_code
_entity_poly.pdbx_strand_id
1 'polypeptide(L)'
;MKYLELIFFSLICFFLSCKKQTLTSIKANVTINTDITAKPYNPMIFGGFIEHFGKQVYGGVFDPGSPLSDKNGFRIDVVNALNELKVPVIRWPGGCFVDGYHWINGVGDNRQPTDDIRWGVIEPNTFGTHEFIELCRLLDAEPYICHNGLAEVKEMTDWVKYSNANEGKFAEMRKENGYFDPLNVNIWSVGNERSGRDYIHKVRDAGQEMKKMDSSILVTCSGIHGNSSIDPYLFEAAGEYLDYISAHQYWIENWQEHSRPNYLSCMMLSEKPELYIKNIISQIQTAEKKGQINEGQIQIAFDEWNLRSWHHPGFQRFEKVDYKDPEIIKLIKARD
;
A
#
# COMPACT_ATOMS: atom_id res chain seq x y z
N MET A 1 -26.11 -14.47 -66.03
CA MET A 1 -26.90 -13.42 -65.35
C MET A 1 -27.19 -13.71 -63.87
N LYS A 2 -27.63 -14.89 -63.46
CA LYS A 2 -27.95 -15.16 -62.04
C LYS A 2 -26.78 -15.00 -61.03
N TYR A 3 -25.53 -15.25 -61.44
CA TYR A 3 -24.36 -15.06 -60.52
C TYR A 3 -23.92 -13.60 -60.32
N LEU A 4 -24.24 -12.72 -61.30
CA LEU A 4 -23.92 -11.29 -61.15
C LEU A 4 -24.84 -10.57 -60.19
N GLU A 5 -26.10 -10.97 -60.13
CA GLU A 5 -27.07 -10.45 -59.17
C GLU A 5 -26.82 -10.87 -57.75
N LEU A 6 -26.30 -12.10 -57.51
CA LEU A 6 -25.91 -12.56 -56.17
C LEU A 6 -24.68 -11.84 -55.65
N ILE A 7 -23.71 -11.53 -56.49
CA ILE A 7 -22.50 -10.77 -56.11
C ILE A 7 -22.85 -9.33 -55.77
N PHE A 8 -23.78 -8.71 -56.53
CA PHE A 8 -24.21 -7.35 -56.27
C PHE A 8 -25.05 -7.25 -54.97
N PHE A 9 -25.87 -8.24 -54.65
CA PHE A 9 -26.61 -8.29 -53.40
C PHE A 9 -25.70 -8.54 -52.19
N SER A 10 -24.70 -9.37 -52.34
CA SER A 10 -23.68 -9.61 -51.29
C SER A 10 -22.82 -8.37 -51.01
N LEU A 11 -22.45 -7.58 -52.01
CA LEU A 11 -21.72 -6.32 -51.83
C LEU A 11 -22.59 -5.25 -51.16
N ILE A 12 -23.87 -5.15 -51.48
CA ILE A 12 -24.79 -4.19 -50.83
C ILE A 12 -25.01 -4.53 -49.35
N CYS A 13 -25.10 -5.80 -48.99
CA CYS A 13 -25.19 -6.24 -47.61
C CYS A 13 -23.91 -5.91 -46.80
N PHE A 14 -22.72 -5.96 -47.43
CA PHE A 14 -21.47 -5.60 -46.78
C PHE A 14 -21.35 -4.09 -46.49
N PHE A 15 -21.88 -3.23 -47.34
CA PHE A 15 -21.89 -1.79 -47.12
C PHE A 15 -22.95 -1.31 -46.13
N LEU A 16 -24.00 -2.08 -45.90
CA LEU A 16 -25.06 -1.74 -44.94
C LEU A 16 -24.74 -2.17 -43.51
N SER A 17 -23.67 -3.00 -43.29
CA SER A 17 -23.31 -3.52 -41.99
C SER A 17 -22.38 -2.62 -41.20
N CYS A 18 -21.84 -1.53 -41.77
CA CYS A 18 -21.02 -0.55 -41.06
C CYS A 18 -21.89 0.57 -40.51
N LYS A 19 -22.77 0.29 -39.54
CA LYS A 19 -23.28 1.34 -38.65
C LYS A 19 -22.09 1.87 -37.85
N LYS A 20 -21.55 3.02 -38.24
CA LYS A 20 -20.76 3.85 -37.35
C LYS A 20 -21.56 4.02 -36.08
N GLN A 21 -21.12 3.35 -35.02
CA GLN A 21 -21.59 3.66 -33.67
C GLN A 21 -21.18 5.11 -33.40
N THR A 22 -22.10 6.04 -33.59
CA THR A 22 -21.92 7.39 -33.11
C THR A 22 -21.83 7.30 -31.61
N LEU A 23 -20.61 7.47 -31.08
CA LEU A 23 -20.41 7.70 -29.66
C LEU A 23 -21.25 8.93 -29.30
N THR A 24 -22.42 8.69 -28.73
CA THR A 24 -23.24 9.77 -28.14
C THR A 24 -22.38 10.34 -27.00
N SER A 25 -21.97 11.60 -27.15
CA SER A 25 -21.24 12.29 -26.09
C SER A 25 -22.14 12.34 -24.85
N ILE A 26 -21.69 11.70 -23.78
CA ILE A 26 -22.33 11.82 -22.48
C ILE A 26 -21.99 13.21 -21.96
N LYS A 27 -23.03 14.02 -21.72
CA LYS A 27 -22.87 15.32 -21.08
C LYS A 27 -23.13 15.14 -19.60
N ALA A 28 -22.19 15.58 -18.77
CA ALA A 28 -22.35 15.67 -17.34
C ALA A 28 -22.31 17.15 -16.91
N ASN A 29 -23.15 17.51 -15.96
CA ASN A 29 -23.10 18.82 -15.30
C ASN A 29 -22.55 18.61 -13.90
N VAL A 30 -21.53 19.38 -13.54
CA VAL A 30 -20.97 19.42 -12.19
C VAL A 30 -21.29 20.77 -11.60
N THR A 31 -21.95 20.78 -10.45
CA THR A 31 -22.22 22.00 -9.69
C THR A 31 -21.39 21.98 -8.41
N ILE A 32 -20.57 23.01 -8.24
CA ILE A 32 -19.76 23.19 -7.01
C ILE A 32 -20.42 24.31 -6.23
N ASN A 33 -20.86 24.01 -5.00
CA ASN A 33 -21.38 25.03 -4.08
C ASN A 33 -20.20 25.54 -3.23
N THR A 34 -19.77 26.77 -3.48
CA THR A 34 -18.68 27.44 -2.79
C THR A 34 -19.10 28.14 -1.50
N ASP A 35 -20.42 28.21 -1.21
CA ASP A 35 -20.94 28.84 0.01
C ASP A 35 -20.80 27.90 1.24
N ILE A 36 -20.50 26.63 1.00
CA ILE A 36 -20.24 25.66 2.07
C ILE A 36 -18.78 25.75 2.45
N THR A 37 -18.52 26.15 3.71
CA THR A 37 -17.17 26.12 4.25
C THR A 37 -16.67 24.67 4.31
N ALA A 38 -15.64 24.36 3.55
CA ALA A 38 -15.00 23.05 3.58
C ALA A 38 -14.36 22.80 4.95
N LYS A 39 -14.53 21.60 5.48
CA LYS A 39 -13.77 21.19 6.67
C LYS A 39 -12.32 20.95 6.26
N PRO A 40 -11.34 21.31 7.10
CA PRO A 40 -9.96 20.96 6.83
C PRO A 40 -9.82 19.42 6.75
N TYR A 41 -8.99 18.97 5.85
CA TYR A 41 -8.66 17.54 5.71
C TYR A 41 -7.18 17.34 6.07
N ASN A 42 -6.85 16.11 6.48
CA ASN A 42 -5.46 15.74 6.70
C ASN A 42 -4.79 15.49 5.34
N PRO A 43 -3.71 16.22 4.96
CA PRO A 43 -3.02 16.00 3.69
C PRO A 43 -2.48 14.57 3.49
N MET A 44 -2.26 13.83 4.57
CA MET A 44 -1.81 12.43 4.53
C MET A 44 -2.74 11.52 3.72
N ILE A 45 -4.00 11.92 3.45
CA ILE A 45 -4.90 11.16 2.56
C ILE A 45 -4.38 11.00 1.12
N PHE A 46 -3.41 11.82 0.71
CA PHE A 46 -2.74 11.72 -0.59
C PHE A 46 -1.45 10.92 -0.54
N GLY A 47 -1.21 10.20 0.55
CA GLY A 47 -0.09 9.29 0.69
C GLY A 47 -0.14 8.12 -0.29
N GLY A 48 0.95 7.39 -0.33
CA GLY A 48 1.09 6.19 -1.12
C GLY A 48 1.81 5.09 -0.36
N PHE A 49 1.87 3.90 -0.96
CA PHE A 49 2.76 2.87 -0.43
C PHE A 49 3.53 2.19 -1.54
N ILE A 50 4.70 1.65 -1.19
CA ILE A 50 5.53 0.83 -2.05
C ILE A 50 5.85 -0.49 -1.36
N GLU A 51 5.88 -1.56 -2.15
CA GLU A 51 6.13 -2.92 -1.70
C GLU A 51 7.16 -3.60 -2.61
N HIS A 52 7.92 -4.53 -2.06
CA HIS A 52 8.93 -5.30 -2.80
C HIS A 52 8.26 -6.37 -3.68
N PHE A 53 7.43 -5.96 -4.62
CA PHE A 53 6.90 -6.84 -5.66
C PHE A 53 6.77 -6.12 -7.00
N GLY A 54 6.81 -6.87 -8.09
CA GLY A 54 6.80 -6.30 -9.44
C GLY A 54 7.95 -5.31 -9.62
N LYS A 55 7.64 -4.14 -10.18
CA LYS A 55 8.60 -3.05 -10.37
C LYS A 55 8.29 -1.82 -9.53
N GLN A 56 7.76 -1.98 -8.33
CA GLN A 56 7.52 -0.82 -7.47
C GLN A 56 8.81 -0.28 -6.88
N VAL A 57 9.66 -1.16 -6.35
CA VAL A 57 10.97 -0.80 -5.83
C VAL A 57 12.03 -0.98 -6.90
N TYR A 58 12.42 -2.22 -7.20
CA TYR A 58 13.47 -2.53 -8.18
C TYR A 58 12.97 -2.35 -9.61
N GLY A 59 13.69 -1.52 -10.40
CA GLY A 59 13.26 -1.11 -11.74
C GLY A 59 12.11 -0.10 -11.75
N GLY A 60 11.67 0.31 -10.56
CA GLY A 60 10.68 1.35 -10.31
C GLY A 60 11.31 2.59 -9.69
N VAL A 61 11.12 2.83 -8.39
CA VAL A 61 11.71 3.99 -7.70
C VAL A 61 13.23 3.86 -7.55
N PHE A 62 13.75 2.63 -7.55
CA PHE A 62 15.17 2.31 -7.38
C PHE A 62 15.65 1.35 -8.47
N ASP A 63 16.60 1.80 -9.29
CA ASP A 63 17.13 1.06 -10.46
C ASP A 63 18.60 1.42 -10.69
N PRO A 64 19.52 0.98 -9.81
CA PRO A 64 20.93 1.28 -9.93
C PRO A 64 21.50 0.82 -11.28
N GLY A 65 22.20 1.72 -11.98
CA GLY A 65 22.76 1.44 -13.30
C GLY A 65 21.85 1.79 -14.49
N SER A 66 20.60 2.16 -14.24
CA SER A 66 19.75 2.73 -15.28
C SER A 66 20.26 4.12 -15.71
N PRO A 67 20.22 4.47 -17.00
CA PRO A 67 20.57 5.83 -17.46
C PRO A 67 19.58 6.90 -16.97
N LEU A 68 18.44 6.50 -16.41
CA LEU A 68 17.43 7.38 -15.84
C LEU A 68 17.59 7.54 -14.31
N SER A 69 18.55 6.86 -13.71
CA SER A 69 18.80 6.94 -12.27
C SER A 69 19.92 7.91 -11.94
N ASP A 70 19.83 8.48 -10.74
CA ASP A 70 20.93 9.25 -10.16
C ASP A 70 22.09 8.33 -9.70
N LYS A 71 23.14 8.94 -9.16
CA LYS A 71 24.31 8.20 -8.66
C LYS A 71 23.99 7.26 -7.48
N ASN A 72 22.88 7.49 -6.79
CA ASN A 72 22.43 6.70 -5.62
C ASN A 72 21.44 5.60 -6.04
N GLY A 73 21.06 5.52 -7.33
CA GLY A 73 20.17 4.50 -7.87
C GLY A 73 18.69 4.89 -7.91
N PHE A 74 18.33 6.11 -7.54
CA PHE A 74 16.92 6.57 -7.63
C PHE A 74 16.56 7.00 -9.05
N ARG A 75 15.44 6.52 -9.55
CA ARG A 75 14.88 6.90 -10.85
C ARG A 75 14.42 8.35 -10.84
N ILE A 76 15.15 9.22 -11.52
CA ILE A 76 14.89 10.66 -11.57
C ILE A 76 13.51 10.97 -12.15
N ASP A 77 13.10 10.26 -13.19
CA ASP A 77 11.79 10.42 -13.81
C ASP A 77 10.64 10.04 -12.85
N VAL A 78 10.80 8.97 -12.07
CA VAL A 78 9.82 8.54 -11.07
C VAL A 78 9.79 9.52 -9.88
N VAL A 79 10.94 9.91 -9.35
CA VAL A 79 11.05 10.89 -8.25
C VAL A 79 10.41 12.22 -8.67
N ASN A 80 10.66 12.70 -9.88
CA ASN A 80 10.05 13.93 -10.38
C ASN A 80 8.52 13.83 -10.46
N ALA A 81 7.98 12.71 -10.94
CA ALA A 81 6.54 12.47 -10.99
C ALA A 81 5.90 12.45 -9.59
N LEU A 82 6.55 11.79 -8.62
CA LEU A 82 6.09 11.75 -7.23
C LEU A 82 6.17 13.13 -6.56
N ASN A 83 7.21 13.92 -6.86
CA ASN A 83 7.32 15.30 -6.40
C ASN A 83 6.22 16.21 -6.99
N GLU A 84 5.86 16.01 -8.26
CA GLU A 84 4.74 16.72 -8.87
C GLU A 84 3.41 16.39 -8.18
N LEU A 85 3.21 15.13 -7.77
CA LEU A 85 2.06 14.69 -6.99
C LEU A 85 2.08 15.20 -5.53
N LYS A 86 3.24 15.64 -5.03
CA LYS A 86 3.44 16.07 -3.62
C LYS A 86 2.97 15.02 -2.62
N VAL A 87 3.45 13.80 -2.79
CA VAL A 87 3.09 12.66 -1.91
C VAL A 87 3.55 12.96 -0.48
N PRO A 88 2.64 13.10 0.51
CA PRO A 88 3.00 13.56 1.85
C PRO A 88 3.51 12.49 2.79
N VAL A 89 3.24 11.22 2.50
CA VAL A 89 3.64 10.06 3.30
C VAL A 89 3.78 8.84 2.41
N ILE A 90 4.79 8.02 2.66
CA ILE A 90 4.99 6.75 1.95
C ILE A 90 5.11 5.63 2.96
N ARG A 91 4.29 4.59 2.80
CA ARG A 91 4.36 3.35 3.56
C ARG A 91 5.29 2.35 2.87
N TRP A 92 6.18 1.71 3.64
CA TRP A 92 7.16 0.73 3.19
C TRP A 92 7.50 -0.25 4.35
N PRO A 93 8.00 -1.48 4.15
CA PRO A 93 8.33 -2.17 2.89
C PRO A 93 7.14 -2.87 2.23
N GLY A 94 5.95 -2.63 2.68
CA GLY A 94 4.81 -3.20 2.03
C GLY A 94 3.68 -3.44 2.96
N GLY A 95 2.85 -4.14 2.47
CA GLY A 95 1.88 -5.15 2.34
C GLY A 95 2.38 -6.51 2.80
N CYS A 96 1.96 -7.56 2.08
CA CYS A 96 2.26 -8.95 2.48
C CYS A 96 3.75 -9.28 2.53
N PHE A 97 4.58 -8.62 1.74
CA PHE A 97 6.04 -8.80 1.75
C PHE A 97 6.64 -8.69 3.15
N VAL A 98 6.13 -7.78 3.98
CA VAL A 98 6.71 -7.50 5.29
C VAL A 98 6.77 -8.71 6.22
N ASP A 99 5.89 -9.71 6.03
CA ASP A 99 5.84 -10.90 6.88
C ASP A 99 7.11 -11.78 6.81
N GLY A 100 7.91 -11.63 5.77
CA GLY A 100 9.19 -12.33 5.62
C GLY A 100 10.39 -11.40 5.72
N TYR A 101 10.18 -10.09 5.84
CA TYR A 101 11.24 -9.10 5.82
C TYR A 101 11.85 -8.88 7.20
N HIS A 102 13.18 -8.98 7.26
CA HIS A 102 13.97 -8.65 8.44
C HIS A 102 14.83 -7.42 8.13
N TRP A 103 14.54 -6.29 8.75
CA TRP A 103 15.16 -4.99 8.47
C TRP A 103 16.69 -5.01 8.53
N ILE A 104 17.25 -5.85 9.39
CA ILE A 104 18.68 -5.98 9.58
C ILE A 104 19.41 -6.45 8.31
N ASN A 105 18.73 -7.19 7.43
CA ASN A 105 19.27 -7.66 6.16
C ASN A 105 19.42 -6.53 5.14
N GLY A 106 18.65 -5.45 5.30
CA GLY A 106 18.64 -4.28 4.41
C GLY A 106 19.51 -3.12 4.87
N VAL A 107 20.41 -3.31 5.84
CA VAL A 107 21.31 -2.26 6.33
C VAL A 107 22.79 -2.68 6.28
N GLY A 108 23.70 -1.71 6.22
CA GLY A 108 25.14 -1.95 6.10
C GLY A 108 25.58 -2.36 4.69
N ASP A 109 26.89 -2.71 4.59
CA ASP A 109 27.53 -2.98 3.28
C ASP A 109 27.44 -4.45 2.85
N ASN A 110 27.27 -5.39 3.79
CA ASN A 110 27.30 -6.84 3.55
C ASN A 110 25.88 -7.44 3.46
N ARG A 111 25.01 -6.82 2.67
CA ARG A 111 23.63 -7.30 2.47
C ARG A 111 23.63 -8.58 1.63
N GLN A 112 22.90 -9.58 2.10
CA GLN A 112 22.78 -10.86 1.40
C GLN A 112 21.36 -11.01 0.89
N PRO A 113 21.16 -11.56 -0.32
CA PRO A 113 19.85 -11.89 -0.82
C PRO A 113 19.12 -12.87 0.11
N THR A 114 17.81 -12.70 0.22
CA THR A 114 16.92 -13.58 1.01
C THR A 114 15.74 -14.04 0.17
N ASP A 115 15.20 -15.22 0.49
CA ASP A 115 13.96 -15.69 -0.14
C ASP A 115 12.76 -14.99 0.47
N ASP A 116 11.97 -14.32 -0.37
CA ASP A 116 10.69 -13.79 0.07
C ASP A 116 9.61 -14.90 0.12
N ILE A 117 9.04 -15.08 1.29
CA ILE A 117 8.04 -16.13 1.55
C ILE A 117 6.64 -15.81 1.02
N ARG A 118 6.38 -14.56 0.63
CA ARG A 118 5.06 -14.09 0.21
C ARG A 118 4.89 -14.07 -1.30
N TRP A 119 5.85 -13.49 -2.00
CA TRP A 119 5.81 -13.33 -3.44
C TRP A 119 6.63 -14.39 -4.18
N GLY A 120 7.46 -15.17 -3.44
CA GLY A 120 8.27 -16.24 -4.00
C GLY A 120 9.39 -15.73 -4.91
N VAL A 121 9.92 -14.57 -4.61
CA VAL A 121 11.04 -13.94 -5.32
C VAL A 121 12.27 -13.85 -4.43
N ILE A 122 13.43 -13.70 -5.02
CA ILE A 122 14.66 -13.39 -4.27
C ILE A 122 14.69 -11.90 -4.03
N GLU A 123 14.73 -11.52 -2.75
CA GLU A 123 14.93 -10.13 -2.32
C GLU A 123 16.43 -9.84 -2.23
N PRO A 124 17.00 -8.95 -3.04
CA PRO A 124 18.42 -8.65 -3.02
C PRO A 124 18.87 -7.82 -1.82
N ASN A 125 17.94 -7.27 -1.05
CA ASN A 125 18.16 -6.38 0.10
C ASN A 125 18.98 -5.10 -0.22
N THR A 126 19.05 -4.70 -1.49
CA THR A 126 19.77 -3.49 -1.91
C THR A 126 18.99 -2.21 -1.72
N PHE A 127 17.67 -2.31 -1.49
CA PHE A 127 16.82 -1.22 -1.04
C PHE A 127 16.30 -1.54 0.36
N GLY A 128 16.82 -0.85 1.35
CA GLY A 128 16.48 -1.06 2.77
C GLY A 128 16.10 0.24 3.46
N THR A 129 16.30 0.28 4.78
CA THR A 129 15.92 1.43 5.60
C THR A 129 16.52 2.74 5.08
N HIS A 130 17.79 2.74 4.72
CA HIS A 130 18.49 3.96 4.31
C HIS A 130 17.98 4.49 2.98
N GLU A 131 17.85 3.63 1.98
CA GLU A 131 17.34 3.99 0.67
C GLU A 131 15.89 4.48 0.77
N PHE A 132 15.08 3.86 1.62
CA PHE A 132 13.72 4.31 1.86
C PHE A 132 13.67 5.72 2.49
N ILE A 133 14.49 5.98 3.51
CA ILE A 133 14.55 7.30 4.13
C ILE A 133 15.07 8.36 3.16
N GLU A 134 16.09 8.03 2.35
CA GLU A 134 16.56 8.95 1.30
C GLU A 134 15.48 9.24 0.26
N LEU A 135 14.71 8.24 -0.16
CA LEU A 135 13.56 8.45 -1.03
C LEU A 135 12.55 9.42 -0.40
N CYS A 136 12.19 9.20 0.87
CA CYS A 136 11.28 10.10 1.59
C CYS A 136 11.82 11.53 1.66
N ARG A 137 13.13 11.71 1.89
CA ARG A 137 13.78 13.03 1.90
C ARG A 137 13.77 13.70 0.53
N LEU A 138 13.99 12.94 -0.55
CA LEU A 138 13.90 13.45 -1.92
C LEU A 138 12.49 13.96 -2.26
N LEU A 139 11.48 13.40 -1.62
CA LEU A 139 10.06 13.68 -1.87
C LEU A 139 9.44 14.65 -0.84
N ASP A 140 10.18 15.04 0.20
CA ASP A 140 9.64 15.76 1.37
C ASP A 140 8.41 15.03 1.95
N ALA A 141 8.48 13.68 2.00
CA ALA A 141 7.43 12.80 2.46
C ALA A 141 7.77 12.20 3.82
N GLU A 142 6.74 12.02 4.67
CA GLU A 142 6.88 11.35 5.95
C GLU A 142 7.10 9.83 5.74
N PRO A 143 8.14 9.24 6.34
CA PRO A 143 8.33 7.80 6.30
C PRO A 143 7.33 7.08 7.22
N TYR A 144 6.64 6.09 6.67
CA TYR A 144 5.75 5.19 7.40
C TYR A 144 6.27 3.77 7.24
N ILE A 145 6.85 3.21 8.31
CA ILE A 145 7.45 1.88 8.29
C ILE A 145 6.50 0.83 8.84
N CYS A 146 6.37 -0.28 8.12
CA CYS A 146 5.60 -1.45 8.54
C CYS A 146 6.55 -2.56 9.00
N HIS A 147 6.37 -3.04 10.24
CA HIS A 147 7.16 -4.14 10.81
C HIS A 147 6.69 -5.51 10.30
N ASN A 148 7.61 -6.47 10.33
CA ASN A 148 7.25 -7.88 10.17
C ASN A 148 6.34 -8.33 11.33
N GLY A 149 5.06 -8.57 11.02
CA GLY A 149 4.07 -8.99 12.02
C GLY A 149 4.31 -10.40 12.58
N LEU A 150 5.18 -11.20 11.96
CA LEU A 150 5.59 -12.53 12.44
C LEU A 150 6.82 -12.47 13.34
N ALA A 151 7.64 -11.41 13.23
CA ALA A 151 8.85 -11.25 14.02
C ALA A 151 8.55 -11.04 15.52
N GLU A 152 9.57 -11.21 16.33
CA GLU A 152 9.49 -10.92 17.76
C GLU A 152 9.39 -9.40 18.01
N VAL A 153 8.74 -9.02 19.10
CA VAL A 153 8.61 -7.61 19.52
C VAL A 153 9.97 -6.93 19.62
N LYS A 154 10.99 -7.69 20.05
CA LYS A 154 12.35 -7.19 20.14
C LYS A 154 12.90 -6.71 18.79
N GLU A 155 12.62 -7.39 17.70
CA GLU A 155 13.08 -6.98 16.36
C GLU A 155 12.43 -5.65 15.95
N MET A 156 11.14 -5.48 16.27
CA MET A 156 10.42 -4.22 15.99
C MET A 156 11.04 -3.06 16.78
N THR A 157 11.24 -3.24 18.07
CA THR A 157 11.85 -2.21 18.93
C THR A 157 13.31 -1.92 18.57
N ASP A 158 14.05 -2.91 18.12
CA ASP A 158 15.44 -2.72 17.68
C ASP A 158 15.50 -1.89 16.38
N TRP A 159 14.51 -2.00 15.49
CA TRP A 159 14.41 -1.15 14.30
C TRP A 159 14.09 0.29 14.66
N VAL A 160 13.17 0.53 15.61
CA VAL A 160 12.92 1.89 16.14
C VAL A 160 14.19 2.48 16.76
N LYS A 161 14.94 1.68 17.55
CA LYS A 161 16.22 2.12 18.13
C LYS A 161 17.25 2.45 17.06
N TYR A 162 17.36 1.62 16.04
CA TYR A 162 18.26 1.88 14.91
C TYR A 162 17.90 3.19 14.21
N SER A 163 16.63 3.44 14.02
CA SER A 163 16.16 4.63 13.30
C SER A 163 16.25 5.91 14.15
N ASN A 164 15.81 5.86 15.41
CA ASN A 164 15.54 7.09 16.17
C ASN A 164 16.45 7.31 17.39
N ALA A 165 17.15 6.29 17.91
CA ALA A 165 17.95 6.49 19.11
C ALA A 165 19.19 7.37 18.85
N ASN A 166 19.53 8.23 19.83
CA ASN A 166 20.73 9.05 19.80
C ASN A 166 21.98 8.31 20.27
N GLU A 167 21.80 7.30 21.11
CA GLU A 167 22.87 6.52 21.75
C GLU A 167 22.51 5.04 21.88
N GLY A 168 23.50 4.22 22.22
CA GLY A 168 23.35 2.78 22.39
C GLY A 168 23.69 2.00 21.13
N LYS A 169 23.69 0.67 21.25
CA LYS A 169 24.19 -0.27 20.23
C LYS A 169 23.67 0.01 18.82
N PHE A 170 22.38 0.29 18.67
CA PHE A 170 21.76 0.46 17.35
C PHE A 170 22.00 1.87 16.77
N ALA A 171 22.13 2.89 17.64
CA ALA A 171 22.58 4.20 17.20
C ALA A 171 24.04 4.16 16.71
N GLU A 172 24.92 3.45 17.41
CA GLU A 172 26.31 3.27 16.95
C GLU A 172 26.36 2.48 15.63
N MET A 173 25.58 1.39 15.50
CA MET A 173 25.48 0.64 14.26
C MET A 173 24.99 1.52 13.09
N ARG A 174 24.01 2.42 13.32
CA ARG A 174 23.56 3.38 12.31
C ARG A 174 24.69 4.33 11.89
N LYS A 175 25.45 4.85 12.85
CA LYS A 175 26.59 5.73 12.60
C LYS A 175 27.71 5.01 11.83
N GLU A 176 28.00 3.75 12.18
CA GLU A 176 28.94 2.90 11.43
C GLU A 176 28.50 2.71 9.97
N ASN A 177 27.20 2.66 9.72
CA ASN A 177 26.61 2.62 8.38
C ASN A 177 26.55 4.01 7.70
N GLY A 178 27.17 5.05 8.27
CA GLY A 178 27.28 6.39 7.67
C GLY A 178 26.14 7.38 8.02
N TYR A 179 25.21 6.99 8.89
CA TYR A 179 24.07 7.84 9.28
C TYR A 179 24.24 8.31 10.74
N PHE A 180 24.88 9.45 10.92
CA PHE A 180 25.25 9.96 12.25
C PHE A 180 24.04 10.44 13.04
N ASP A 181 23.11 11.12 12.39
CA ASP A 181 21.89 11.62 13.02
C ASP A 181 20.77 10.60 13.02
N PRO A 182 19.79 10.67 13.94
CA PRO A 182 18.57 9.90 13.88
C PRO A 182 17.83 10.08 12.54
N LEU A 183 17.21 9.00 12.06
CA LEU A 183 16.45 9.03 10.82
C LEU A 183 15.09 9.70 11.00
N ASN A 184 14.62 9.82 12.25
CA ASN A 184 13.38 10.47 12.68
C ASN A 184 12.13 9.86 12.00
N VAL A 185 12.00 8.55 12.10
CA VAL A 185 10.81 7.85 11.62
C VAL A 185 9.72 7.94 12.67
N ASN A 186 8.64 8.63 12.34
CA ASN A 186 7.56 8.89 13.28
C ASN A 186 6.42 7.87 13.22
N ILE A 187 6.15 7.26 12.06
CA ILE A 187 4.98 6.39 11.87
C ILE A 187 5.41 4.93 11.70
N TRP A 188 4.87 4.06 12.57
CA TRP A 188 5.22 2.65 12.62
C TRP A 188 3.99 1.75 12.68
N SER A 189 3.89 0.76 11.78
CA SER A 189 2.84 -0.26 11.85
C SER A 189 3.36 -1.56 12.45
N VAL A 190 2.59 -2.15 13.34
CA VAL A 190 2.84 -3.48 13.89
C VAL A 190 2.24 -4.53 12.94
N GLY A 191 2.99 -4.87 11.89
CA GLY A 191 2.57 -5.87 10.90
C GLY A 191 1.57 -5.38 9.86
N ASN A 192 1.24 -6.28 8.95
CA ASN A 192 0.31 -6.06 7.84
C ASN A 192 -0.80 -7.12 7.85
N GLU A 193 -2.07 -6.72 7.73
CA GLU A 193 -3.24 -7.60 7.56
C GLU A 193 -3.30 -8.78 8.56
N ARG A 194 -2.91 -8.53 9.81
CA ARG A 194 -2.89 -9.51 10.88
C ARG A 194 -4.11 -9.37 11.80
N SER A 195 -4.54 -10.46 12.38
CA SER A 195 -5.68 -10.51 13.29
C SER A 195 -5.53 -11.63 14.32
N GLY A 196 -6.46 -11.67 15.27
CA GLY A 196 -6.50 -12.70 16.31
C GLY A 196 -5.82 -12.26 17.61
N ARG A 197 -6.07 -13.01 18.68
CA ARG A 197 -5.67 -12.66 20.05
C ARG A 197 -4.16 -12.54 20.22
N ASP A 198 -3.40 -13.46 19.66
CA ASP A 198 -1.94 -13.43 19.73
C ASP A 198 -1.36 -12.20 19.06
N TYR A 199 -1.95 -11.79 17.92
CA TYR A 199 -1.58 -10.55 17.26
C TYR A 199 -1.92 -9.32 18.12
N ILE A 200 -3.09 -9.28 18.76
CA ILE A 200 -3.47 -8.18 19.66
C ILE A 200 -2.50 -8.05 20.82
N HIS A 201 -2.09 -9.17 21.43
CA HIS A 201 -1.07 -9.15 22.48
C HIS A 201 0.27 -8.63 21.96
N LYS A 202 0.67 -9.04 20.74
CA LYS A 202 1.88 -8.51 20.10
C LYS A 202 1.79 -7.01 19.86
N VAL A 203 0.64 -6.50 19.40
CA VAL A 203 0.40 -5.06 19.20
C VAL A 203 0.57 -4.29 20.51
N ARG A 204 -0.03 -4.81 21.62
CA ARG A 204 0.13 -4.24 22.95
C ARG A 204 1.61 -4.17 23.35
N ASP A 205 2.29 -5.30 23.30
CA ASP A 205 3.66 -5.41 23.77
C ASP A 205 4.64 -4.59 22.92
N ALA A 206 4.46 -4.62 21.60
CA ALA A 206 5.24 -3.80 20.68
C ALA A 206 4.98 -2.30 20.88
N GLY A 207 3.72 -1.89 20.94
CA GLY A 207 3.35 -0.49 21.17
C GLY A 207 3.90 0.04 22.48
N GLN A 208 3.80 -0.73 23.55
CA GLN A 208 4.36 -0.38 24.84
C GLN A 208 5.88 -0.19 24.78
N GLU A 209 6.62 -1.16 24.23
CA GLU A 209 8.08 -1.10 24.17
C GLU A 209 8.59 -0.01 23.22
N MET A 210 7.90 0.18 22.08
CA MET A 210 8.27 1.23 21.13
C MET A 210 8.03 2.64 21.70
N LYS A 211 6.87 2.87 22.35
CA LYS A 211 6.58 4.15 23.01
C LYS A 211 7.45 4.45 24.24
N LYS A 212 7.99 3.43 24.90
CA LYS A 212 9.03 3.62 25.95
C LYS A 212 10.33 4.12 25.35
N MET A 213 10.64 3.67 24.14
CA MET A 213 11.84 4.09 23.41
C MET A 213 11.75 5.52 22.93
N ASP A 214 10.61 5.85 22.32
CA ASP A 214 10.32 7.16 21.76
C ASP A 214 8.81 7.41 21.89
N SER A 215 8.43 8.22 22.86
CA SER A 215 7.01 8.52 23.13
C SER A 215 6.35 9.37 22.05
N SER A 216 7.13 9.96 21.15
CA SER A 216 6.64 10.82 20.07
C SER A 216 6.17 10.05 18.83
N ILE A 217 6.56 8.79 18.69
CA ILE A 217 6.16 7.99 17.52
C ILE A 217 4.66 7.69 17.53
N LEU A 218 4.13 7.50 16.34
CA LEU A 218 2.75 7.11 16.08
C LEU A 218 2.69 5.63 15.73
N VAL A 219 1.92 4.88 16.51
CA VAL A 219 1.81 3.43 16.36
C VAL A 219 0.52 3.08 15.65
N THR A 220 0.64 2.30 14.58
CA THR A 220 -0.46 1.77 13.79
C THR A 220 -0.51 0.25 13.95
N CYS A 221 -1.67 -0.32 13.89
CA CYS A 221 -1.82 -1.76 13.76
C CYS A 221 -2.84 -2.12 12.69
N SER A 222 -2.73 -3.33 12.16
CA SER A 222 -3.77 -3.91 11.33
C SER A 222 -5.04 -4.10 12.15
N GLY A 223 -6.07 -3.38 11.83
CA GLY A 223 -7.36 -3.46 12.54
C GLY A 223 -8.36 -4.32 11.81
N ILE A 224 -8.47 -4.10 10.52
CA ILE A 224 -9.48 -4.75 9.70
C ILE A 224 -8.92 -5.11 8.34
N HIS A 225 -9.20 -6.33 7.91
CA HIS A 225 -8.97 -6.80 6.56
C HIS A 225 -10.31 -7.18 5.89
N GLY A 226 -10.60 -6.58 4.75
CA GLY A 226 -11.83 -6.84 4.00
C GLY A 226 -13.10 -6.37 4.70
N ASN A 227 -14.07 -7.25 4.89
CA ASN A 227 -15.37 -6.94 5.50
C ASN A 227 -15.43 -7.28 7.01
N SER A 228 -14.30 -7.56 7.62
CA SER A 228 -14.23 -7.94 9.04
C SER A 228 -14.47 -6.74 9.95
N SER A 229 -14.93 -7.01 11.16
CA SER A 229 -15.00 -6.02 12.23
C SER A 229 -13.72 -6.05 13.07
N ILE A 230 -13.37 -4.94 13.68
CA ILE A 230 -12.30 -4.89 14.70
C ILE A 230 -12.72 -5.78 15.87
N ASP A 231 -11.81 -6.64 16.35
CA ASP A 231 -12.03 -7.31 17.62
C ASP A 231 -12.04 -6.24 18.73
N PRO A 232 -13.15 -6.06 19.47
CA PRO A 232 -13.24 -5.03 20.51
C PRO A 232 -12.16 -5.13 21.58
N TYR A 233 -11.60 -6.32 21.77
CA TYR A 233 -10.49 -6.55 22.70
C TYR A 233 -9.20 -5.81 22.28
N LEU A 234 -9.05 -5.45 21.02
CA LEU A 234 -7.92 -4.63 20.58
C LEU A 234 -7.86 -3.31 21.34
N PHE A 235 -8.99 -2.62 21.47
CA PHE A 235 -9.04 -1.35 22.20
C PHE A 235 -8.83 -1.52 23.71
N GLU A 236 -9.33 -2.61 24.28
CA GLU A 236 -9.14 -2.92 25.70
C GLU A 236 -7.67 -3.26 26.00
N ALA A 237 -7.03 -4.07 25.17
CA ALA A 237 -5.70 -4.61 25.44
C ALA A 237 -4.56 -3.70 24.99
N ALA A 238 -4.73 -2.98 23.88
CA ALA A 238 -3.68 -2.24 23.21
C ALA A 238 -4.03 -0.77 22.89
N GLY A 239 -5.27 -0.35 23.12
CA GLY A 239 -5.75 0.98 22.75
C GLY A 239 -4.91 2.12 23.29
N GLU A 240 -4.37 1.99 24.50
CA GLU A 240 -3.48 2.98 25.13
C GLU A 240 -2.25 3.33 24.27
N TYR A 241 -1.76 2.38 23.48
CA TYR A 241 -0.53 2.54 22.69
C TYR A 241 -0.80 2.89 21.22
N LEU A 242 -2.06 2.90 20.78
CA LEU A 242 -2.41 3.08 19.37
C LEU A 242 -2.78 4.53 19.05
N ASP A 243 -2.30 4.99 17.90
CA ASP A 243 -2.67 6.27 17.30
C ASP A 243 -3.50 6.08 16.02
N TYR A 244 -3.31 4.95 15.32
CA TYR A 244 -4.04 4.64 14.09
C TYR A 244 -4.49 3.18 14.03
N ILE A 245 -5.58 2.97 13.30
CA ILE A 245 -5.99 1.66 12.79
C ILE A 245 -5.74 1.67 11.27
N SER A 246 -4.88 0.77 10.81
CA SER A 246 -4.68 0.48 9.40
C SER A 246 -5.89 -0.25 8.84
N ALA A 247 -6.42 0.25 7.75
CA ALA A 247 -7.64 -0.25 7.13
C ALA A 247 -7.43 -0.44 5.63
N HIS A 248 -7.80 -1.62 5.13
CA HIS A 248 -7.61 -2.00 3.73
C HIS A 248 -8.93 -2.35 3.09
N GLN A 249 -9.21 -1.80 1.93
CA GLN A 249 -10.39 -2.13 1.14
C GLN A 249 -10.12 -2.06 -0.35
N TYR A 250 -10.21 -3.20 -0.99
CA TYR A 250 -10.23 -3.29 -2.44
C TYR A 250 -11.65 -3.58 -2.92
N TRP A 251 -12.13 -2.85 -3.93
CA TRP A 251 -13.49 -3.04 -4.45
C TRP A 251 -13.48 -3.56 -5.88
N ILE A 252 -13.58 -4.87 -5.98
CA ILE A 252 -13.73 -5.58 -7.24
C ILE A 252 -14.75 -6.69 -7.09
N GLU A 253 -15.42 -6.95 -8.18
CA GLU A 253 -16.23 -8.14 -8.33
C GLU A 253 -15.34 -9.29 -8.78
N ASN A 254 -15.36 -10.39 -8.02
CA ASN A 254 -14.79 -11.68 -8.42
C ASN A 254 -13.31 -11.67 -8.86
N TRP A 255 -12.45 -10.82 -8.26
CA TRP A 255 -11.04 -10.80 -8.62
C TRP A 255 -10.36 -12.16 -8.43
N GLN A 256 -10.83 -12.96 -7.48
CA GLN A 256 -10.33 -14.33 -7.22
C GLN A 256 -10.72 -15.32 -8.30
N GLU A 257 -11.75 -15.03 -9.07
CA GLU A 257 -12.21 -15.85 -10.19
C GLU A 257 -11.56 -15.44 -11.51
N HIS A 258 -10.69 -14.43 -11.49
CA HIS A 258 -10.02 -13.89 -12.67
C HIS A 258 -10.95 -13.44 -13.80
N SER A 259 -12.22 -13.21 -13.48
CA SER A 259 -13.16 -12.58 -14.39
C SER A 259 -12.89 -11.08 -14.43
N ARG A 260 -12.94 -10.49 -15.62
CA ARG A 260 -12.86 -9.02 -15.74
C ARG A 260 -14.14 -8.42 -15.18
N PRO A 261 -14.07 -7.56 -14.15
CA PRO A 261 -15.25 -6.85 -13.70
C PRO A 261 -15.72 -5.92 -14.80
N ASN A 262 -17.01 -5.83 -15.00
CA ASN A 262 -17.55 -4.84 -15.92
C ASN A 262 -17.50 -3.43 -15.31
N TYR A 263 -17.45 -2.41 -16.15
CA TYR A 263 -17.37 -1.02 -15.72
C TYR A 263 -18.45 -0.63 -14.71
N LEU A 264 -19.69 -1.07 -14.95
CA LEU A 264 -20.84 -0.74 -14.10
C LEU A 264 -20.65 -1.32 -12.68
N SER A 265 -20.25 -2.58 -12.56
CA SER A 265 -19.94 -3.20 -11.28
C SER A 265 -18.83 -2.45 -10.53
N CYS A 266 -17.77 -2.06 -11.23
CA CYS A 266 -16.70 -1.27 -10.63
C CYS A 266 -17.21 0.06 -10.06
N MET A 267 -18.06 0.75 -10.79
CA MET A 267 -18.65 2.01 -10.35
C MET A 267 -19.61 1.82 -9.18
N MET A 268 -20.48 0.81 -9.22
CA MET A 268 -21.42 0.51 -8.12
C MET A 268 -20.70 0.11 -6.83
N LEU A 269 -19.58 -0.61 -6.93
CA LEU A 269 -18.82 -1.04 -5.77
C LEU A 269 -17.97 0.09 -5.15
N SER A 270 -17.88 1.25 -5.79
CA SER A 270 -17.11 2.40 -5.30
C SER A 270 -17.66 3.01 -4.00
N GLU A 271 -18.88 2.65 -3.58
CA GLU A 271 -19.44 3.03 -2.28
C GLU A 271 -18.87 2.20 -1.11
N LYS A 272 -18.28 1.03 -1.40
CA LYS A 272 -17.75 0.13 -0.36
C LYS A 272 -16.72 0.80 0.58
N PRO A 273 -15.74 1.57 0.08
CA PRO A 273 -14.79 2.26 0.96
C PRO A 273 -15.45 3.18 1.97
N GLU A 274 -16.45 3.94 1.56
CA GLU A 274 -17.17 4.85 2.45
C GLU A 274 -17.91 4.10 3.55
N LEU A 275 -18.64 3.04 3.20
CA LEU A 275 -19.35 2.20 4.17
C LEU A 275 -18.38 1.52 5.14
N TYR A 276 -17.24 1.07 4.65
CA TYR A 276 -16.18 0.44 5.42
C TYR A 276 -15.57 1.42 6.44
N ILE A 277 -15.22 2.63 6.02
CA ILE A 277 -14.68 3.67 6.90
C ILE A 277 -15.71 4.08 7.95
N LYS A 278 -16.98 4.26 7.58
CA LYS A 278 -18.07 4.56 8.53
C LYS A 278 -18.22 3.48 9.59
N ASN A 279 -18.07 2.21 9.21
CA ASN A 279 -18.12 1.11 10.17
C ASN A 279 -16.94 1.17 11.16
N ILE A 280 -15.73 1.43 10.69
CA ILE A 280 -14.56 1.59 11.57
C ILE A 280 -14.76 2.76 12.53
N ILE A 281 -15.19 3.92 12.04
CA ILE A 281 -15.50 5.09 12.89
C ILE A 281 -16.49 4.72 13.99
N SER A 282 -17.56 4.00 13.66
CA SER A 282 -18.56 3.58 14.64
C SER A 282 -17.97 2.67 15.73
N GLN A 283 -17.02 1.80 15.38
CA GLN A 283 -16.35 0.91 16.32
C GLN A 283 -15.39 1.68 17.24
N ILE A 284 -14.60 2.61 16.69
CA ILE A 284 -13.75 3.51 17.48
C ILE A 284 -14.60 4.32 18.47
N GLN A 285 -15.66 4.97 18.01
CA GLN A 285 -16.58 5.73 18.86
C GLN A 285 -17.24 4.88 19.95
N THR A 286 -17.46 3.60 19.67
CA THR A 286 -17.98 2.67 20.68
C THR A 286 -16.94 2.38 21.76
N ALA A 287 -15.67 2.24 21.41
CA ALA A 287 -14.55 2.08 22.34
C ALA A 287 -14.35 3.34 23.21
N GLU A 288 -14.43 4.52 22.59
CA GLU A 288 -14.39 5.81 23.28
C GLU A 288 -15.50 5.93 24.34
N LYS A 289 -16.74 5.65 23.95
CA LYS A 289 -17.91 5.67 24.89
C LYS A 289 -17.78 4.68 26.03
N LYS A 290 -17.06 3.58 25.84
CA LYS A 290 -16.76 2.59 26.89
C LYS A 290 -15.56 2.99 27.76
N GLY A 291 -14.86 4.07 27.44
CA GLY A 291 -13.65 4.51 28.14
C GLY A 291 -12.44 3.60 27.92
N GLN A 292 -12.43 2.82 26.84
CA GLN A 292 -11.30 1.96 26.46
C GLN A 292 -10.16 2.75 25.81
N ILE A 293 -10.49 3.86 25.19
CA ILE A 293 -9.58 4.84 24.59
C ILE A 293 -10.13 6.24 24.79
N ASN A 294 -9.28 7.27 24.66
CA ASN A 294 -9.72 8.66 24.76
C ASN A 294 -10.43 9.10 23.48
N GLU A 295 -11.32 10.10 23.59
CA GLU A 295 -12.01 10.67 22.44
C GLU A 295 -11.01 11.27 21.43
N GLY A 296 -11.13 10.89 20.18
CA GLY A 296 -10.27 11.34 19.09
C GLY A 296 -8.82 10.84 19.12
N GLN A 297 -8.48 9.93 20.03
CA GLN A 297 -7.12 9.38 20.15
C GLN A 297 -6.74 8.56 18.91
N ILE A 298 -7.61 7.64 18.49
CA ILE A 298 -7.30 6.73 17.38
C ILE A 298 -7.92 7.25 16.09
N GLN A 299 -7.10 7.40 15.07
CA GLN A 299 -7.52 7.76 13.71
C GLN A 299 -7.44 6.56 12.77
N ILE A 300 -7.88 6.73 11.54
CA ILE A 300 -7.84 5.69 10.50
C ILE A 300 -6.72 6.01 9.53
N ALA A 301 -5.80 5.07 9.35
CA ALA A 301 -4.90 5.01 8.21
C ALA A 301 -5.53 4.12 7.14
N PHE A 302 -6.14 4.72 6.12
CA PHE A 302 -6.68 3.98 4.97
C PHE A 302 -5.55 3.80 3.96
N ASP A 303 -4.64 2.91 4.27
CA ASP A 303 -3.29 2.83 3.72
C ASP A 303 -3.12 1.74 2.65
N GLU A 304 -4.19 0.95 2.37
CA GLU A 304 -4.29 0.14 1.16
C GLU A 304 -5.71 0.18 0.59
N TRP A 305 -5.83 0.73 -0.61
CA TRP A 305 -7.11 0.76 -1.30
C TRP A 305 -6.93 0.92 -2.80
N ASN A 306 -7.77 0.31 -3.57
CA ASN A 306 -7.91 0.57 -5.00
C ASN A 306 -9.04 -0.24 -5.61
N LEU A 307 -9.36 0.09 -6.88
CA LEU A 307 -10.03 -0.82 -7.77
C LEU A 307 -9.03 -1.90 -8.21
N ARG A 308 -9.32 -3.15 -7.90
CA ARG A 308 -8.49 -4.28 -8.32
C ARG A 308 -9.21 -5.04 -9.44
N SER A 309 -8.77 -4.91 -10.67
CA SER A 309 -9.48 -5.42 -11.85
C SER A 309 -9.02 -6.81 -12.31
N TRP A 310 -7.97 -7.36 -11.72
CA TRP A 310 -7.43 -8.68 -12.06
C TRP A 310 -6.37 -9.13 -11.05
N HIS A 311 -6.00 -10.40 -11.13
CA HIS A 311 -5.09 -11.01 -10.18
C HIS A 311 -3.61 -10.74 -10.53
N HIS A 312 -2.76 -10.58 -9.51
CA HIS A 312 -1.33 -10.40 -9.67
C HIS A 312 -0.67 -11.68 -10.23
N PRO A 313 0.13 -11.61 -11.31
CA PRO A 313 0.71 -12.81 -11.93
C PRO A 313 1.70 -13.57 -11.06
N GLY A 314 2.29 -12.96 -10.04
CA GLY A 314 3.13 -13.64 -9.06
C GLY A 314 2.38 -14.51 -8.05
N PHE A 315 1.05 -14.48 -8.04
CA PHE A 315 0.25 -15.33 -7.17
C PHE A 315 0.06 -16.70 -7.81
N GLN A 316 0.95 -17.62 -7.54
CA GLN A 316 0.93 -18.99 -8.11
C GLN A 316 -0.29 -19.84 -7.71
N ARG A 317 -1.16 -19.35 -6.82
CA ARG A 317 -2.33 -20.11 -6.33
C ARG A 317 -3.51 -20.15 -7.30
N PHE A 318 -3.43 -19.47 -8.42
CA PHE A 318 -4.56 -19.36 -9.33
C PHE A 318 -4.26 -20.04 -10.67
N GLU A 319 -4.51 -21.32 -10.70
CA GLU A 319 -4.36 -22.19 -11.87
C GLU A 319 -5.24 -21.79 -13.09
N LYS A 320 -6.13 -20.81 -12.92
CA LYS A 320 -7.11 -20.41 -13.93
C LYS A 320 -6.74 -19.22 -14.81
N VAL A 321 -5.61 -18.55 -14.56
CA VAL A 321 -5.15 -17.48 -15.45
C VAL A 321 -4.40 -18.08 -16.61
N ASP A 322 -4.91 -17.93 -17.81
CA ASP A 322 -4.16 -18.25 -18.99
C ASP A 322 -3.14 -17.14 -19.29
N TYR A 323 -1.93 -17.32 -18.79
CA TYR A 323 -0.80 -16.41 -19.05
C TYR A 323 -0.34 -16.38 -20.51
N LYS A 324 -0.89 -17.23 -21.35
CA LYS A 324 -0.67 -17.24 -22.80
C LYS A 324 -1.72 -16.43 -23.55
N ASP A 325 -2.78 -16.00 -22.87
CA ASP A 325 -3.79 -15.10 -23.43
C ASP A 325 -3.11 -13.78 -23.83
N PRO A 326 -3.17 -13.37 -25.12
CA PRO A 326 -2.54 -12.15 -25.61
C PRO A 326 -2.99 -10.88 -24.85
N GLU A 327 -4.20 -10.84 -24.36
CA GLU A 327 -4.72 -9.72 -23.58
C GLU A 327 -4.12 -9.68 -22.16
N ILE A 328 -3.93 -10.85 -21.54
CA ILE A 328 -3.24 -10.96 -20.25
C ILE A 328 -1.77 -10.55 -20.40
N ILE A 329 -1.09 -11.04 -21.45
CA ILE A 329 0.29 -10.64 -21.77
C ILE A 329 0.40 -9.12 -21.96
N LYS A 330 -0.55 -8.52 -22.68
CA LYS A 330 -0.58 -7.07 -22.91
C LYS A 330 -0.77 -6.28 -21.61
N LEU A 331 -1.65 -6.75 -20.73
CA LEU A 331 -1.87 -6.13 -19.42
C LEU A 331 -0.64 -6.25 -18.51
N ILE A 332 0.03 -7.40 -18.52
CA ILE A 332 1.29 -7.60 -17.79
C ILE A 332 2.35 -6.63 -18.29
N LYS A 333 2.55 -6.54 -19.62
CA LYS A 333 3.52 -5.63 -20.22
C LYS A 333 3.19 -4.15 -20.00
N ALA A 334 1.92 -3.80 -19.94
CA ALA A 334 1.50 -2.43 -19.65
C ALA A 334 1.70 -2.03 -18.19
N ARG A 335 1.75 -3.03 -17.30
CA ARG A 335 2.06 -2.82 -15.88
C ARG A 335 3.56 -2.75 -15.63
N ASP A 336 4.32 -3.60 -16.32
CA ASP A 336 5.79 -3.65 -16.28
C ASP A 336 6.42 -2.52 -17.07
#